data_c8d0be1dd92c96a7fe37a2713cb663a3
#
_entry.id   c8d0be1dd92c96a7fe37a2713cb663a3
#
_cell.length_a   1.000
_cell.length_b   1.000
_cell.length_c   1.000
_cell.angle_alpha   90.00
_cell.angle_beta   90.00
_cell.angle_gamma   90.00
#
_symmetry.space_group_name_H-M   'P 1'
#
loop_
_entity.id
_entity.type
_entity.pdbx_description
1 polymer ?
#
loop_
_entity_poly.entity_id
_entity_poly.type
_entity_poly.pdbx_seq_one_letter_code
_entity_poly.pdbx_strand_id
1 'polypeptide(L)'
;MIIRKIAVLAAILSILLLGLSVVTEFPYRIGILMLMITAALGIISHPGLRGYSFTAWVLVCVGFAFAYPQLLQQWGGFRLSLLIVPLTQIIMFGMGTTLSLKDFTQILVSPWPVFVGVFLQFCVMPVLGFIIAISFGFEGELAAGIVLIGSVSGGVASNLMAYIAKANVALSVTMTVVSTFLAPLMTPLLMNVFAGKFIPIDTLAMMIGVINIIIIPVVSGLLANSVLYSPRPWAGKVSWLTIIALASMTMVAGALILTPELLGVMAPLRKGVILGGSLLFITALSKLIVSVWLNRPNTWIDKALPLVSMAGICAILAIIIAQTHDVLLEAGGILILAAIIHNSLGYTFGYWGSRWMGIFLGKLGFRLGFRETSDTLIDEANSRTVAFEVGMQNGGMATGLAMDVLKSHVAALPPNIFGTWMNISGSMLANYWKRKSNNKVE
;
A
#
# COMPACT_ATOMS: atom_id res chain seq x y z
N MET A 1 11.87 -16.65 24.31
CA MET A 1 12.62 -16.28 25.53
C MET A 1 13.92 -15.53 25.20
N ILE A 2 14.75 -16.00 24.27
CA ILE A 2 16.04 -15.38 23.91
C ILE A 2 15.86 -13.94 23.39
N ILE A 3 14.96 -13.70 22.44
CA ILE A 3 14.71 -12.36 21.86
C ILE A 3 14.32 -11.34 22.94
N ARG A 4 13.52 -11.75 23.94
CA ARG A 4 13.11 -10.88 25.03
C ARG A 4 14.30 -10.50 25.93
N LYS A 5 15.21 -11.45 26.21
CA LYS A 5 16.43 -11.17 26.98
C LYS A 5 17.36 -10.22 26.23
N ILE A 6 17.52 -10.43 24.90
CA ILE A 6 18.31 -9.55 24.04
C ILE A 6 17.70 -8.15 24.00
N ALA A 7 16.38 -8.02 23.85
CA ALA A 7 15.70 -6.72 23.83
C ALA A 7 15.88 -5.96 25.16
N VAL A 8 15.80 -6.64 26.31
CA VAL A 8 16.04 -6.02 27.63
C VAL A 8 17.48 -5.56 27.78
N LEU A 9 18.46 -6.41 27.46
CA LEU A 9 19.89 -6.06 27.54
C LEU A 9 20.22 -4.87 26.63
N ALA A 10 19.71 -4.89 25.40
CA ALA A 10 19.95 -3.82 24.45
C ALA A 10 19.21 -2.51 24.84
N ALA A 11 18.05 -2.59 25.52
CA ALA A 11 17.38 -1.41 26.09
C ALA A 11 18.21 -0.78 27.21
N ILE A 12 18.76 -1.61 28.10
CA ILE A 12 19.65 -1.14 29.19
C ILE A 12 20.89 -0.46 28.56
N LEU A 13 21.52 -1.08 27.57
CA LEU A 13 22.66 -0.50 26.86
C LEU A 13 22.32 0.82 26.20
N SER A 14 21.14 0.92 25.58
CA SER A 14 20.68 2.16 24.93
C SER A 14 20.48 3.29 25.93
N ILE A 15 19.92 2.99 27.10
CA ILE A 15 19.75 3.98 28.19
C ILE A 15 21.11 4.43 28.73
N LEU A 16 22.05 3.50 28.88
CA LEU A 16 23.43 3.83 29.29
C LEU A 16 24.14 4.72 28.26
N LEU A 17 23.99 4.42 26.96
CA LEU A 17 24.54 5.24 25.88
C LEU A 17 23.92 6.64 25.84
N LEU A 18 22.60 6.75 26.09
CA LEU A 18 21.93 8.05 26.22
C LEU A 18 22.43 8.82 27.46
N GLY A 19 22.60 8.13 28.59
CA GLY A 19 23.22 8.73 29.78
C GLY A 19 24.65 9.20 29.53
N LEU A 20 25.44 8.41 28.81
CA LEU A 20 26.80 8.76 28.42
C LEU A 20 26.84 9.99 27.49
N SER A 21 25.89 10.11 26.57
CA SER A 21 25.79 11.25 25.63
C SER A 21 25.51 12.59 26.34
N VAL A 22 24.98 12.56 27.56
CA VAL A 22 24.76 13.78 28.38
C VAL A 22 26.10 14.26 29.01
N VAL A 23 27.02 13.34 29.25
CA VAL A 23 28.29 13.59 29.96
C VAL A 23 29.46 13.70 28.99
N THR A 24 29.34 13.11 27.80
CA THR A 24 30.39 13.06 26.79
C THR A 24 29.87 13.55 25.43
N GLU A 25 30.76 13.80 24.49
CA GLU A 25 30.42 14.15 23.09
C GLU A 25 29.87 12.95 22.28
N PHE A 26 29.47 11.85 22.94
CA PHE A 26 28.94 10.69 22.25
C PHE A 26 27.62 11.04 21.55
N PRO A 27 27.42 10.64 20.26
CA PRO A 27 26.25 11.04 19.50
C PRO A 27 24.94 10.46 20.08
N TYR A 28 24.13 11.28 20.73
CA TYR A 28 22.83 10.88 21.30
C TYR A 28 21.90 10.21 20.28
N ARG A 29 22.07 10.51 18.99
CA ARG A 29 21.31 9.91 17.88
C ARG A 29 21.43 8.37 17.85
N ILE A 30 22.63 7.84 18.15
CA ILE A 30 22.88 6.38 18.19
C ILE A 30 22.09 5.77 19.33
N GLY A 31 22.13 6.37 20.53
CA GLY A 31 21.38 5.88 21.70
C GLY A 31 19.88 5.84 21.46
N ILE A 32 19.30 6.90 20.82
CA ILE A 32 17.89 6.95 20.47
C ILE A 32 17.55 5.83 19.48
N LEU A 33 18.34 5.64 18.41
CA LEU A 33 18.08 4.59 17.44
C LEU A 33 18.16 3.19 18.05
N MET A 34 19.13 2.93 18.89
CA MET A 34 19.23 1.66 19.62
C MET A 34 18.02 1.45 20.53
N LEU A 35 17.53 2.48 21.19
CA LEU A 35 16.31 2.41 22.00
C LEU A 35 15.07 2.09 21.15
N MET A 36 14.93 2.72 19.97
CA MET A 36 13.85 2.43 19.05
C MET A 36 13.90 0.99 18.51
N ILE A 37 15.09 0.49 18.15
CA ILE A 37 15.30 -0.89 17.71
C ILE A 37 14.95 -1.88 18.83
N THR A 38 15.38 -1.61 20.05
CA THR A 38 15.08 -2.48 21.20
C THR A 38 13.60 -2.49 21.55
N ALA A 39 12.92 -1.34 21.42
CA ALA A 39 11.47 -1.25 21.59
C ALA A 39 10.75 -2.08 20.51
N ALA A 40 11.17 -2.00 19.25
CA ALA A 40 10.62 -2.80 18.15
C ALA A 40 10.81 -4.32 18.40
N LEU A 41 11.98 -4.74 18.83
CA LEU A 41 12.25 -6.14 19.21
C LEU A 41 11.40 -6.58 20.43
N GLY A 42 11.17 -5.69 21.40
CA GLY A 42 10.28 -5.91 22.52
C GLY A 42 8.83 -6.14 22.09
N ILE A 43 8.33 -5.32 21.16
CA ILE A 43 6.99 -5.44 20.58
C ILE A 43 6.82 -6.78 19.86
N ILE A 44 7.80 -7.22 19.07
CA ILE A 44 7.77 -8.52 18.37
C ILE A 44 7.73 -9.69 19.35
N SER A 45 8.45 -9.58 20.45
CA SER A 45 8.57 -10.67 21.45
C SER A 45 7.33 -10.80 22.34
N HIS A 46 6.44 -9.79 22.40
CA HIS A 46 5.24 -9.81 23.23
C HIS A 46 4.01 -10.24 22.43
N PRO A 47 3.35 -11.37 22.76
CA PRO A 47 2.23 -11.90 21.95
C PRO A 47 1.11 -10.91 21.71
N GLY A 48 0.75 -10.09 22.70
CA GLY A 48 -0.32 -9.08 22.59
C GLY A 48 0.03 -7.85 21.73
N LEU A 49 1.33 -7.63 21.45
CA LEU A 49 1.82 -6.47 20.72
C LEU A 49 2.33 -6.79 19.31
N ARG A 50 2.40 -8.06 18.95
CA ARG A 50 2.92 -8.50 17.62
C ARG A 50 2.22 -7.84 16.43
N GLY A 51 0.94 -7.48 16.57
CA GLY A 51 0.20 -6.75 15.52
C GLY A 51 0.77 -5.38 15.18
N TYR A 52 1.57 -4.79 16.08
CA TYR A 52 2.21 -3.49 15.88
C TYR A 52 3.67 -3.59 15.41
N SER A 53 4.18 -4.80 15.13
CA SER A 53 5.59 -5.02 14.77
C SER A 53 5.99 -4.26 13.49
N PHE A 54 5.13 -4.24 12.48
CA PHE A 54 5.38 -3.47 11.25
C PHE A 54 5.49 -1.97 11.55
N THR A 55 4.54 -1.41 12.30
CA THR A 55 4.56 0.01 12.71
C THR A 55 5.84 0.34 13.50
N ALA A 56 6.27 -0.54 14.39
CA ALA A 56 7.50 -0.34 15.15
C ALA A 56 8.74 -0.25 14.23
N TRP A 57 8.86 -1.14 13.24
CA TRP A 57 9.95 -1.08 12.26
C TRP A 57 9.88 0.14 11.37
N VAL A 58 8.68 0.56 10.95
CA VAL A 58 8.49 1.81 10.22
C VAL A 58 9.03 2.99 11.02
N LEU A 59 8.70 3.09 12.33
CA LEU A 59 9.22 4.15 13.18
C LEU A 59 10.74 4.11 13.34
N VAL A 60 11.35 2.93 13.44
CA VAL A 60 12.82 2.76 13.44
C VAL A 60 13.42 3.31 12.14
N CYS A 61 12.85 2.99 10.98
CA CYS A 61 13.32 3.46 9.68
C CYS A 61 13.17 4.99 9.54
N VAL A 62 12.05 5.55 10.03
CA VAL A 62 11.84 7.01 10.11
C VAL A 62 12.91 7.67 10.97
N GLY A 63 13.14 7.15 12.18
CA GLY A 63 14.16 7.67 13.10
C GLY A 63 15.56 7.59 12.52
N PHE A 64 15.89 6.49 11.83
CA PHE A 64 17.18 6.34 11.15
C PHE A 64 17.35 7.36 10.02
N ALA A 65 16.33 7.51 9.17
CA ALA A 65 16.33 8.45 8.06
C ALA A 65 16.46 9.91 8.53
N PHE A 66 15.83 10.22 9.66
CA PHE A 66 15.90 11.55 10.28
C PHE A 66 17.26 11.81 10.92
N ALA A 67 17.85 10.81 11.56
CA ALA A 67 19.14 10.94 12.23
C ALA A 67 20.33 10.99 11.25
N TYR A 68 20.26 10.25 10.14
CA TYR A 68 21.34 10.06 9.17
C TYR A 68 20.86 10.18 7.71
N PRO A 69 20.27 11.32 7.30
CA PRO A 69 19.70 11.47 5.96
C PRO A 69 20.73 11.24 4.85
N GLN A 70 21.99 11.64 5.05
CA GLN A 70 23.06 11.52 4.04
C GLN A 70 23.30 10.05 3.63
N LEU A 71 23.14 9.09 4.55
CA LEU A 71 23.31 7.66 4.26
C LEU A 71 22.21 7.09 3.36
N LEU A 72 21.07 7.79 3.24
CA LEU A 72 19.90 7.35 2.46
C LEU A 72 19.66 8.20 1.21
N GLN A 73 20.52 9.15 0.92
CA GLN A 73 20.45 9.96 -0.31
C GLN A 73 21.19 9.30 -1.46
N GLN A 74 22.44 8.91 -1.24
CA GLN A 74 23.26 8.29 -2.29
C GLN A 74 24.36 7.39 -1.73
N TRP A 75 24.72 6.36 -2.50
CA TRP A 75 25.84 5.46 -2.22
C TRP A 75 26.78 5.41 -3.43
N GLY A 76 28.01 5.85 -3.29
CA GLY A 76 28.98 5.80 -4.37
C GLY A 76 28.54 6.47 -5.68
N GLY A 77 27.78 7.58 -5.60
CA GLY A 77 27.19 8.27 -6.76
C GLY A 77 25.84 7.74 -7.22
N PHE A 78 25.38 6.58 -6.74
CA PHE A 78 24.05 6.03 -7.03
C PHE A 78 22.99 6.67 -6.12
N ARG A 79 22.02 7.38 -6.69
CA ARG A 79 20.91 7.99 -5.95
C ARG A 79 19.89 6.93 -5.55
N LEU A 80 19.68 6.74 -4.24
CA LEU A 80 18.76 5.74 -3.71
C LEU A 80 17.28 6.01 -4.08
N SER A 81 16.93 7.26 -4.38
CA SER A 81 15.59 7.60 -4.87
C SER A 81 15.19 6.85 -6.15
N LEU A 82 16.16 6.41 -6.96
CA LEU A 82 15.91 5.59 -8.15
C LEU A 82 15.32 4.21 -7.82
N LEU A 83 15.47 3.74 -6.58
CA LEU A 83 14.91 2.47 -6.11
C LEU A 83 13.42 2.56 -5.78
N ILE A 84 12.86 3.76 -5.58
CA ILE A 84 11.47 3.92 -5.11
C ILE A 84 10.48 3.29 -6.08
N VAL A 85 10.59 3.59 -7.38
CA VAL A 85 9.68 3.05 -8.40
C VAL A 85 9.81 1.53 -8.53
N PRO A 86 11.00 0.93 -8.68
CA PRO A 86 11.14 -0.53 -8.68
C PRO A 86 10.64 -1.20 -7.41
N LEU A 87 10.91 -0.65 -6.23
CA LEU A 87 10.38 -1.18 -4.97
C LEU A 87 8.85 -1.13 -4.93
N THR A 88 8.25 -0.01 -5.39
CA THR A 88 6.79 0.10 -5.52
C THR A 88 6.24 -0.98 -6.43
N GLN A 89 6.85 -1.23 -7.58
CA GLN A 89 6.43 -2.26 -8.52
C GLN A 89 6.54 -3.67 -7.92
N ILE A 90 7.60 -3.95 -7.14
CA ILE A 90 7.75 -5.23 -6.41
C ILE A 90 6.64 -5.40 -5.36
N ILE A 91 6.31 -4.33 -4.63
CA ILE A 91 5.20 -4.33 -3.67
C ILE A 91 3.87 -4.60 -4.37
N MET A 92 3.63 -3.96 -5.52
CA MET A 92 2.42 -4.14 -6.32
C MET A 92 2.34 -5.56 -6.92
N PHE A 93 3.45 -6.14 -7.35
CA PHE A 93 3.52 -7.54 -7.72
C PHE A 93 3.15 -8.46 -6.54
N GLY A 94 3.74 -8.22 -5.37
CA GLY A 94 3.41 -8.95 -4.14
C GLY A 94 1.91 -8.87 -3.83
N MET A 95 1.30 -7.69 -3.95
CA MET A 95 -0.15 -7.51 -3.85
C MET A 95 -0.89 -8.39 -4.87
N GLY A 96 -0.47 -8.36 -6.14
CA GLY A 96 -1.07 -9.18 -7.20
C GLY A 96 -1.02 -10.68 -6.89
N THR A 97 0.04 -11.18 -6.24
CA THR A 97 0.15 -12.59 -5.85
C THR A 97 -0.82 -13.02 -4.76
N THR A 98 -1.41 -12.08 -4.03
CA THR A 98 -2.46 -12.38 -3.03
C THR A 98 -3.87 -12.38 -3.63
N LEU A 99 -4.03 -11.93 -4.87
CA LEU A 99 -5.31 -11.87 -5.57
C LEU A 99 -5.55 -13.14 -6.38
N SER A 100 -6.82 -13.53 -6.50
CA SER A 100 -7.26 -14.64 -7.33
C SER A 100 -8.36 -14.21 -8.31
N LEU A 101 -8.52 -14.93 -9.42
CA LEU A 101 -9.63 -14.66 -10.36
C LEU A 101 -11.01 -14.82 -9.72
N LYS A 102 -11.12 -15.56 -8.62
CA LYS A 102 -12.36 -15.71 -7.87
C LYS A 102 -12.78 -14.44 -7.16
N ASP A 103 -11.83 -13.57 -6.79
CA ASP A 103 -12.14 -12.32 -6.11
C ASP A 103 -12.97 -11.39 -7.00
N PHE A 104 -12.82 -11.48 -8.31
CA PHE A 104 -13.65 -10.75 -9.28
C PHE A 104 -15.10 -11.24 -9.32
N THR A 105 -15.37 -12.51 -9.01
CA THR A 105 -16.74 -13.03 -9.00
C THR A 105 -17.55 -12.49 -7.82
N GLN A 106 -16.89 -12.03 -6.76
CA GLN A 106 -17.55 -11.41 -5.60
C GLN A 106 -18.27 -10.09 -5.96
N ILE A 107 -17.85 -9.42 -7.04
CA ILE A 107 -18.54 -8.24 -7.58
C ILE A 107 -20.00 -8.58 -7.91
N LEU A 108 -20.22 -9.76 -8.50
CA LEU A 108 -21.56 -10.23 -8.88
C LEU A 108 -22.41 -10.66 -7.66
N VAL A 109 -21.75 -11.11 -6.59
CA VAL A 109 -22.43 -11.56 -5.36
C VAL A 109 -22.85 -10.37 -4.49
N SER A 110 -22.04 -9.32 -4.43
CA SER A 110 -22.29 -8.15 -3.57
C SER A 110 -22.08 -6.82 -4.33
N PRO A 111 -22.85 -6.55 -5.39
CA PRO A 111 -22.58 -5.40 -6.27
C PRO A 111 -22.76 -4.05 -5.57
N TRP A 112 -23.78 -3.91 -4.73
CA TRP A 112 -24.09 -2.64 -4.07
C TRP A 112 -23.02 -2.17 -3.06
N PRO A 113 -22.54 -3.01 -2.14
CA PRO A 113 -21.45 -2.62 -1.26
C PRO A 113 -20.17 -2.24 -2.03
N VAL A 114 -19.83 -2.98 -3.09
CA VAL A 114 -18.68 -2.67 -3.95
C VAL A 114 -18.86 -1.32 -4.63
N PHE A 115 -20.00 -1.10 -5.28
CA PHE A 115 -20.29 0.17 -5.98
C PHE A 115 -20.24 1.36 -5.02
N VAL A 116 -20.94 1.28 -3.89
CA VAL A 116 -21.00 2.36 -2.90
C VAL A 116 -19.61 2.62 -2.32
N GLY A 117 -18.86 1.57 -2.01
CA GLY A 117 -17.54 1.74 -1.44
C GLY A 117 -16.55 2.38 -2.41
N VAL A 118 -16.51 1.93 -3.67
CA VAL A 118 -15.66 2.51 -4.71
C VAL A 118 -16.08 3.95 -5.04
N PHE A 119 -17.38 4.21 -5.07
CA PHE A 119 -17.92 5.57 -5.24
C PHE A 119 -17.45 6.49 -4.10
N LEU A 120 -17.61 6.08 -2.84
CA LEU A 120 -17.16 6.87 -1.70
C LEU A 120 -15.63 7.07 -1.74
N GLN A 121 -14.86 6.05 -2.14
CA GLN A 121 -13.42 6.13 -2.30
C GLN A 121 -13.01 7.28 -3.20
N PHE A 122 -13.51 7.31 -4.43
CA PHE A 122 -13.09 8.30 -5.44
C PHE A 122 -13.84 9.63 -5.38
N CYS A 123 -14.94 9.72 -4.61
CA CYS A 123 -15.64 11.00 -4.41
C CYS A 123 -15.22 11.69 -3.11
N VAL A 124 -15.05 10.95 -2.00
CA VAL A 124 -14.81 11.57 -0.69
C VAL A 124 -13.33 11.91 -0.49
N MET A 125 -12.44 10.96 -0.74
CA MET A 125 -11.04 11.12 -0.35
C MET A 125 -10.28 12.20 -1.14
N PRO A 126 -10.46 12.35 -2.47
CA PRO A 126 -9.83 13.45 -3.20
C PRO A 126 -10.34 14.83 -2.76
N VAL A 127 -11.65 14.94 -2.50
CA VAL A 127 -12.27 16.18 -2.01
C VAL A 127 -11.73 16.54 -0.62
N LEU A 128 -11.62 15.56 0.27
CA LEU A 128 -11.03 15.79 1.60
C LEU A 128 -9.55 16.20 1.48
N GLY A 129 -8.77 15.54 0.62
CA GLY A 129 -7.39 15.92 0.36
C GLY A 129 -7.26 17.36 -0.14
N PHE A 130 -8.12 17.76 -1.07
CA PHE A 130 -8.16 19.12 -1.61
C PHE A 130 -8.57 20.15 -0.55
N ILE A 131 -9.63 19.88 0.23
CA ILE A 131 -10.08 20.77 1.31
C ILE A 131 -8.98 20.95 2.37
N ILE A 132 -8.34 19.85 2.78
CA ILE A 132 -7.23 19.87 3.74
C ILE A 132 -6.07 20.69 3.19
N ALA A 133 -5.67 20.47 1.92
CA ALA A 133 -4.58 21.22 1.31
C ALA A 133 -4.82 22.72 1.36
N ILE A 134 -6.04 23.18 1.02
CA ILE A 134 -6.39 24.61 1.06
C ILE A 134 -6.52 25.11 2.50
N SER A 135 -7.19 24.37 3.39
CA SER A 135 -7.49 24.82 4.75
C SER A 135 -6.23 24.99 5.60
N PHE A 136 -5.21 24.19 5.36
CA PHE A 136 -3.91 24.29 6.05
C PHE A 136 -2.88 25.16 5.30
N GLY A 137 -3.25 25.73 4.16
CA GLY A 137 -2.36 26.60 3.38
C GLY A 137 -1.21 25.86 2.70
N PHE A 138 -1.37 24.57 2.38
CA PHE A 138 -0.37 23.84 1.61
C PHE A 138 -0.39 24.31 0.15
N GLU A 139 0.79 24.42 -0.46
CA GLU A 139 0.96 24.89 -1.83
C GLU A 139 1.82 23.93 -2.66
N GLY A 140 1.81 24.13 -3.98
CA GLY A 140 2.68 23.46 -4.93
C GLY A 140 2.65 21.93 -4.84
N GLU A 141 3.82 21.32 -4.87
CA GLU A 141 4.00 19.87 -4.88
C GLU A 141 3.49 19.18 -3.60
N LEU A 142 3.60 19.86 -2.43
CA LEU A 142 3.14 19.32 -1.17
C LEU A 142 1.61 19.16 -1.15
N ALA A 143 0.88 20.20 -1.60
CA ALA A 143 -0.57 20.17 -1.76
C ALA A 143 -1.01 19.09 -2.77
N ALA A 144 -0.30 19.01 -3.89
CA ALA A 144 -0.55 17.99 -4.91
C ALA A 144 -0.35 16.57 -4.34
N GLY A 145 0.65 16.35 -3.48
CA GLY A 145 0.87 15.09 -2.78
C GLY A 145 -0.27 14.71 -1.83
N ILE A 146 -0.88 15.69 -1.14
CA ILE A 146 -2.06 15.46 -0.28
C ILE A 146 -3.28 15.10 -1.11
N VAL A 147 -3.50 15.75 -2.25
CA VAL A 147 -4.58 15.38 -3.17
C VAL A 147 -4.33 14.01 -3.78
N LEU A 148 -3.07 13.70 -4.12
CA LEU A 148 -2.68 12.43 -4.74
C LEU A 148 -2.99 11.24 -3.83
N ILE A 149 -2.65 11.34 -2.53
CA ILE A 149 -2.96 10.23 -1.60
C ILE A 149 -4.48 10.00 -1.46
N GLY A 150 -5.31 11.03 -1.59
CA GLY A 150 -6.76 10.88 -1.65
C GLY A 150 -7.30 10.36 -2.99
N SER A 151 -6.53 10.48 -4.07
CA SER A 151 -6.97 10.16 -5.44
C SER A 151 -6.56 8.77 -5.94
N VAL A 152 -5.85 7.99 -5.12
CA VAL A 152 -5.43 6.63 -5.45
C VAL A 152 -6.45 5.57 -5.00
N SER A 153 -6.22 4.31 -5.39
CA SER A 153 -7.04 3.17 -4.94
C SER A 153 -6.87 2.86 -3.45
N GLY A 154 -7.74 2.01 -2.90
CA GLY A 154 -7.61 1.47 -1.55
C GLY A 154 -6.30 0.67 -1.37
N GLY A 155 -5.77 0.65 -0.16
CA GLY A 155 -4.54 -0.03 0.18
C GLY A 155 -4.77 -1.47 0.66
N VAL A 156 -3.88 -2.40 0.34
CA VAL A 156 -3.99 -3.83 0.75
C VAL A 156 -4.06 -4.01 2.28
N ALA A 157 -3.54 -3.06 3.05
CA ALA A 157 -3.60 -3.10 4.49
C ALA A 157 -5.04 -3.09 5.03
N SER A 158 -6.01 -2.53 4.28
CA SER A 158 -7.44 -2.56 4.61
C SER A 158 -7.97 -3.99 4.75
N ASN A 159 -7.51 -4.91 3.89
CA ASN A 159 -7.90 -6.33 3.93
C ASN A 159 -7.53 -6.99 5.27
N LEU A 160 -6.34 -6.71 5.78
CA LEU A 160 -5.90 -7.20 7.09
C LEU A 160 -6.72 -6.56 8.22
N MET A 161 -7.02 -5.26 8.13
CA MET A 161 -7.84 -4.58 9.13
C MET A 161 -9.29 -5.07 9.13
N ALA A 162 -9.86 -5.33 7.96
CA ALA A 162 -11.17 -5.97 7.82
C ALA A 162 -11.19 -7.37 8.49
N TYR A 163 -10.14 -8.17 8.28
CA TYR A 163 -10.00 -9.48 8.93
C TYR A 163 -9.95 -9.34 10.47
N ILE A 164 -9.09 -8.46 11.00
CA ILE A 164 -8.95 -8.25 12.44
C ILE A 164 -10.27 -7.75 13.06
N ALA A 165 -10.98 -6.85 12.38
CA ALA A 165 -12.24 -6.27 12.81
C ALA A 165 -13.45 -7.23 12.72
N LYS A 166 -13.26 -8.47 12.23
CA LYS A 166 -14.33 -9.41 11.88
C LYS A 166 -15.36 -8.78 10.91
N ALA A 167 -14.89 -8.01 9.96
CA ALA A 167 -15.64 -7.44 8.86
C ALA A 167 -15.64 -8.38 7.64
N ASN A 168 -16.20 -7.95 6.51
CA ASN A 168 -16.25 -8.76 5.29
C ASN A 168 -14.95 -8.65 4.48
N VAL A 169 -14.04 -9.60 4.66
CA VAL A 169 -12.74 -9.64 3.98
C VAL A 169 -12.89 -9.82 2.46
N ALA A 170 -13.86 -10.64 2.02
CA ALA A 170 -14.07 -10.86 0.59
C ALA A 170 -14.50 -9.57 -0.12
N LEU A 171 -15.38 -8.78 0.52
CA LEU A 171 -15.73 -7.45 0.04
C LEU A 171 -14.51 -6.51 0.00
N SER A 172 -13.66 -6.51 1.04
CA SER A 172 -12.46 -5.69 1.12
C SER A 172 -11.51 -5.97 -0.06
N VAL A 173 -11.16 -7.23 -0.27
CA VAL A 173 -10.32 -7.66 -1.41
C VAL A 173 -10.93 -7.22 -2.73
N THR A 174 -12.24 -7.43 -2.91
CA THR A 174 -12.95 -7.05 -4.14
C THR A 174 -12.90 -5.55 -4.39
N MET A 175 -13.14 -4.72 -3.37
CA MET A 175 -13.07 -3.26 -3.50
C MET A 175 -11.66 -2.78 -3.84
N THR A 176 -10.64 -3.32 -3.18
CA THR A 176 -9.23 -3.03 -3.49
C THR A 176 -8.92 -3.37 -4.95
N VAL A 177 -9.38 -4.53 -5.45
CA VAL A 177 -9.20 -4.93 -6.85
C VAL A 177 -9.88 -3.96 -7.80
N VAL A 178 -11.19 -3.71 -7.59
CA VAL A 178 -11.98 -2.83 -8.48
C VAL A 178 -11.39 -1.42 -8.50
N SER A 179 -11.09 -0.84 -7.33
CA SER A 179 -10.51 0.51 -7.27
C SER A 179 -9.12 0.57 -7.92
N THR A 180 -8.31 -0.48 -7.80
CA THR A 180 -6.98 -0.55 -8.43
C THR A 180 -7.10 -0.61 -9.95
N PHE A 181 -8.02 -1.39 -10.51
CA PHE A 181 -8.23 -1.45 -11.97
C PHE A 181 -8.91 -0.21 -12.54
N LEU A 182 -9.66 0.55 -11.72
CA LEU A 182 -10.20 1.86 -12.10
C LEU A 182 -9.17 3.00 -11.96
N ALA A 183 -8.12 2.82 -11.19
CA ALA A 183 -7.13 3.85 -10.89
C ALA A 183 -6.46 4.49 -12.13
N PRO A 184 -6.15 3.77 -13.24
CA PRO A 184 -5.59 4.40 -14.44
C PRO A 184 -6.46 5.51 -15.03
N LEU A 185 -7.77 5.44 -14.83
CA LEU A 185 -8.72 6.45 -15.26
C LEU A 185 -9.00 7.47 -14.16
N MET A 186 -9.34 6.98 -12.97
CA MET A 186 -9.83 7.83 -11.88
C MET A 186 -8.73 8.70 -11.27
N THR A 187 -7.56 8.14 -11.00
CA THR A 187 -6.46 8.90 -10.36
C THR A 187 -6.00 10.10 -11.21
N PRO A 188 -5.70 9.96 -12.52
CA PRO A 188 -5.32 11.10 -13.35
C PRO A 188 -6.43 12.15 -13.50
N LEU A 189 -7.68 11.70 -13.62
CA LEU A 189 -8.83 12.60 -13.73
C LEU A 189 -8.98 13.45 -12.46
N LEU A 190 -8.95 12.80 -11.28
CA LEU A 190 -9.09 13.48 -9.99
C LEU A 190 -7.89 14.39 -9.69
N MET A 191 -6.68 13.96 -10.05
CA MET A 191 -5.50 14.82 -9.94
C MET A 191 -5.60 16.06 -10.84
N ASN A 192 -6.07 15.92 -12.06
CA ASN A 192 -6.27 17.07 -12.94
C ASN A 192 -7.30 18.04 -12.37
N VAL A 193 -8.43 17.53 -11.86
CA VAL A 193 -9.52 18.35 -11.30
C VAL A 193 -9.10 19.06 -10.01
N PHE A 194 -8.46 18.36 -9.07
CA PHE A 194 -8.17 18.90 -7.75
C PHE A 194 -6.74 19.40 -7.59
N ALA A 195 -5.73 18.63 -8.05
CA ALA A 195 -4.32 19.02 -7.92
C ALA A 195 -3.85 19.96 -9.04
N GLY A 196 -4.56 20.01 -10.16
CA GLY A 196 -4.26 20.93 -11.28
C GLY A 196 -4.26 22.41 -10.88
N LYS A 197 -4.89 22.74 -9.74
CA LYS A 197 -4.83 24.09 -9.15
C LYS A 197 -3.46 24.42 -8.56
N PHE A 198 -2.71 23.43 -8.09
CA PHE A 198 -1.43 23.60 -7.39
C PHE A 198 -0.23 23.41 -8.31
N ILE A 199 -0.30 22.42 -9.20
CA ILE A 199 0.74 22.09 -10.19
C ILE A 199 0.11 21.63 -11.51
N PRO A 200 0.78 21.83 -12.66
CA PRO A 200 0.31 21.29 -13.92
C PRO A 200 0.34 19.76 -13.90
N ILE A 201 -0.76 19.11 -14.30
CA ILE A 201 -0.91 17.66 -14.35
C ILE A 201 -0.99 17.17 -15.79
N ASP A 202 -0.01 16.36 -16.20
CA ASP A 202 -0.11 15.59 -17.45
C ASP A 202 -0.95 14.33 -17.20
N THR A 203 -2.24 14.42 -17.53
CA THR A 203 -3.23 13.35 -17.31
C THR A 203 -2.85 12.07 -18.05
N LEU A 204 -2.33 12.18 -19.28
CA LEU A 204 -1.95 11.01 -20.10
C LEU A 204 -0.70 10.33 -19.53
N ALA A 205 0.33 11.11 -19.20
CA ALA A 205 1.54 10.58 -18.57
C ALA A 205 1.22 9.91 -17.23
N MET A 206 0.29 10.48 -16.45
CA MET A 206 -0.14 9.89 -15.19
C MET A 206 -0.92 8.59 -15.39
N MET A 207 -1.81 8.52 -16.38
CA MET A 207 -2.53 7.28 -16.73
C MET A 207 -1.55 6.16 -17.11
N ILE A 208 -0.58 6.47 -17.97
CA ILE A 208 0.46 5.53 -18.38
C ILE A 208 1.33 5.14 -17.17
N GLY A 209 1.66 6.09 -16.30
CA GLY A 209 2.39 5.85 -15.06
C GLY A 209 1.65 4.86 -14.14
N VAL A 210 0.33 5.03 -13.96
CA VAL A 210 -0.50 4.09 -13.17
C VAL A 210 -0.47 2.69 -13.80
N ILE A 211 -0.61 2.58 -15.11
CA ILE A 211 -0.56 1.30 -15.81
C ILE A 211 0.83 0.65 -15.60
N ASN A 212 1.88 1.43 -15.74
CA ASN A 212 3.27 0.95 -15.68
C ASN A 212 3.71 0.51 -14.28
N ILE A 213 3.34 1.31 -13.25
CA ILE A 213 3.83 1.10 -11.88
C ILE A 213 2.92 0.11 -11.13
N ILE A 214 1.64 0.02 -11.50
CA ILE A 214 0.63 -0.69 -10.72
C ILE A 214 -0.01 -1.83 -11.51
N ILE A 215 -0.67 -1.52 -12.64
CA ILE A 215 -1.46 -2.53 -13.34
C ILE A 215 -0.57 -3.68 -13.85
N ILE A 216 0.53 -3.36 -14.52
CA ILE A 216 1.42 -4.41 -15.05
C ILE A 216 1.99 -5.30 -13.93
N PRO A 217 2.57 -4.77 -12.83
CA PRO A 217 3.03 -5.60 -11.73
C PRO A 217 1.90 -6.39 -11.03
N VAL A 218 0.73 -5.78 -10.81
CA VAL A 218 -0.42 -6.46 -10.20
C VAL A 218 -0.92 -7.60 -11.08
N VAL A 219 -1.06 -7.39 -12.39
CA VAL A 219 -1.45 -8.45 -13.34
C VAL A 219 -0.39 -9.55 -13.39
N SER A 220 0.89 -9.18 -13.43
CA SER A 220 1.99 -10.16 -13.35
C SER A 220 1.95 -10.97 -12.06
N GLY A 221 1.63 -10.33 -10.93
CA GLY A 221 1.42 -10.98 -9.63
C GLY A 221 0.21 -11.92 -9.62
N LEU A 222 -0.91 -11.52 -10.22
CA LEU A 222 -2.10 -12.35 -10.37
C LEU A 222 -1.83 -13.60 -11.24
N LEU A 223 -1.06 -13.44 -12.31
CA LEU A 223 -0.57 -14.58 -13.11
C LEU A 223 0.34 -15.47 -12.28
N ALA A 224 1.25 -14.89 -11.50
CA ALA A 224 2.11 -15.63 -10.59
C ALA A 224 1.31 -16.40 -9.53
N ASN A 225 0.23 -15.81 -8.96
CA ASN A 225 -0.70 -16.52 -8.10
C ASN A 225 -1.28 -17.75 -8.78
N SER A 226 -1.75 -17.60 -10.03
CA SER A 226 -2.29 -18.71 -10.81
C SER A 226 -1.23 -19.81 -11.08
N VAL A 227 0.03 -19.42 -11.30
CA VAL A 227 1.15 -20.37 -11.44
C VAL A 227 1.42 -21.09 -10.13
N LEU A 228 1.47 -20.39 -9.01
CA LEU A 228 1.87 -20.93 -7.71
C LEU A 228 0.79 -21.84 -7.09
N TYR A 229 -0.47 -21.39 -7.10
CA TYR A 229 -1.53 -21.95 -6.25
C TYR A 229 -2.66 -22.61 -7.01
N SER A 230 -2.64 -22.64 -8.37
CA SER A 230 -3.68 -23.32 -9.12
C SER A 230 -3.69 -24.83 -8.81
N PRO A 231 -4.84 -25.41 -8.47
CA PRO A 231 -5.00 -26.85 -8.28
C PRO A 231 -5.04 -27.61 -9.61
N ARG A 232 -5.06 -26.90 -10.75
CA ARG A 232 -5.18 -27.51 -12.07
C ARG A 232 -3.90 -28.25 -12.45
N PRO A 233 -3.98 -29.41 -13.16
CA PRO A 233 -2.81 -30.22 -13.51
C PRO A 233 -1.73 -29.49 -14.30
N TRP A 234 -2.08 -28.46 -15.09
CA TRP A 234 -1.11 -27.70 -15.86
C TRP A 234 -0.08 -26.96 -14.99
N ALA A 235 -0.50 -26.50 -13.80
CA ALA A 235 0.36 -25.73 -12.91
C ALA A 235 1.51 -26.56 -12.29
N GLY A 236 1.48 -27.88 -12.38
CA GLY A 236 2.55 -28.79 -11.97
C GLY A 236 3.35 -29.39 -13.15
N LYS A 237 2.91 -29.18 -14.41
CA LYS A 237 3.60 -29.73 -15.57
C LYS A 237 4.82 -28.90 -15.96
N VAL A 238 5.97 -29.57 -16.12
CA VAL A 238 7.23 -28.94 -16.55
C VAL A 238 7.03 -28.13 -17.83
N SER A 239 6.33 -28.69 -18.83
CA SER A 239 6.10 -28.04 -20.13
C SER A 239 5.43 -26.69 -20.01
N TRP A 240 4.36 -26.56 -19.20
CA TRP A 240 3.66 -25.30 -19.01
C TRP A 240 4.50 -24.28 -18.23
N LEU A 241 5.21 -24.71 -17.19
CA LEU A 241 6.09 -23.83 -16.41
C LEU A 241 7.24 -23.32 -17.28
N THR A 242 7.82 -24.18 -18.13
CA THR A 242 8.86 -23.79 -19.09
C THR A 242 8.33 -22.82 -20.14
N ILE A 243 7.11 -23.04 -20.68
CA ILE A 243 6.47 -22.12 -21.63
C ILE A 243 6.26 -20.75 -20.98
N ILE A 244 5.72 -20.69 -19.74
CA ILE A 244 5.50 -19.43 -19.03
C ILE A 244 6.83 -18.72 -18.77
N ALA A 245 7.86 -19.45 -18.34
CA ALA A 245 9.18 -18.88 -18.12
C ALA A 245 9.79 -18.33 -19.42
N LEU A 246 9.77 -19.09 -20.51
CA LEU A 246 10.28 -18.65 -21.80
C LEU A 246 9.49 -17.45 -22.36
N ALA A 247 8.16 -17.48 -22.29
CA ALA A 247 7.32 -16.38 -22.74
C ALA A 247 7.60 -15.09 -21.94
N SER A 248 7.73 -15.20 -20.61
CA SER A 248 8.10 -14.06 -19.76
C SER A 248 9.49 -13.53 -20.09
N MET A 249 10.46 -14.41 -20.32
CA MET A 249 11.83 -14.03 -20.69
C MET A 249 11.87 -13.39 -22.09
N THR A 250 11.13 -13.93 -23.07
CA THR A 250 11.03 -13.34 -24.42
C THR A 250 10.41 -11.95 -24.38
N MET A 251 9.37 -11.77 -23.56
CA MET A 251 8.74 -10.45 -23.35
C MET A 251 9.72 -9.44 -22.74
N VAL A 252 10.51 -9.86 -21.76
CA VAL A 252 11.55 -9.01 -21.14
C VAL A 252 12.67 -8.71 -22.15
N ALA A 253 13.16 -9.72 -22.88
CA ALA A 253 14.18 -9.54 -23.91
C ALA A 253 13.70 -8.62 -25.02
N GLY A 254 12.47 -8.78 -25.50
CA GLY A 254 11.85 -7.85 -26.45
C GLY A 254 11.80 -6.42 -25.94
N ALA A 255 11.36 -6.24 -24.68
CA ALA A 255 11.33 -4.92 -24.06
C ALA A 255 12.74 -4.31 -23.87
N LEU A 256 13.79 -5.10 -23.73
CA LEU A 256 15.18 -4.62 -23.61
C LEU A 256 15.79 -4.27 -24.95
N ILE A 257 15.54 -5.07 -25.99
CA ILE A 257 16.19 -4.99 -27.31
C ILE A 257 15.51 -3.97 -28.21
N LEU A 258 14.15 -3.93 -28.19
CA LEU A 258 13.39 -3.04 -29.04
C LEU A 258 13.60 -1.56 -28.61
N THR A 259 13.91 -0.72 -29.59
CA THR A 259 14.06 0.72 -29.35
C THR A 259 12.70 1.36 -29.05
N PRO A 260 12.65 2.50 -28.34
CA PRO A 260 11.39 3.22 -28.09
C PRO A 260 10.63 3.56 -29.37
N GLU A 261 11.33 3.79 -30.48
CA GLU A 261 10.74 4.07 -31.80
C GLU A 261 9.97 2.86 -32.33
N LEU A 262 10.56 1.65 -32.20
CA LEU A 262 9.91 0.39 -32.62
C LEU A 262 8.76 -0.01 -31.68
N LEU A 263 8.85 0.32 -30.40
CA LEU A 263 7.78 0.08 -29.43
C LEU A 263 6.60 1.05 -29.59
N GLY A 264 6.80 2.22 -30.23
CA GLY A 264 5.77 3.21 -30.48
C GLY A 264 4.98 3.55 -29.19
N VAL A 265 3.67 3.37 -29.25
CA VAL A 265 2.74 3.65 -28.13
C VAL A 265 3.05 2.82 -26.88
N MET A 266 3.72 1.67 -27.02
CA MET A 266 4.09 0.79 -25.88
C MET A 266 5.41 1.19 -25.19
N ALA A 267 6.17 2.12 -25.77
CA ALA A 267 7.47 2.54 -25.20
C ALA A 267 7.39 2.99 -23.72
N PRO A 268 6.38 3.76 -23.28
CA PRO A 268 6.26 4.15 -21.90
C PRO A 268 6.04 2.98 -20.91
N LEU A 269 5.48 1.85 -21.39
CA LEU A 269 5.20 0.66 -20.56
C LEU A 269 6.42 -0.26 -20.37
N ARG A 270 7.53 0.03 -21.06
CA ARG A 270 8.75 -0.78 -21.08
C ARG A 270 9.24 -1.18 -19.70
N LYS A 271 9.31 -0.23 -18.76
CA LYS A 271 9.84 -0.46 -17.40
C LYS A 271 8.99 -1.46 -16.61
N GLY A 272 7.65 -1.32 -16.66
CA GLY A 272 6.73 -2.23 -16.01
C GLY A 272 6.79 -3.64 -16.59
N VAL A 273 6.86 -3.74 -17.93
CA VAL A 273 6.99 -5.02 -18.64
C VAL A 273 8.28 -5.74 -18.28
N ILE A 274 9.41 -5.01 -18.22
CA ILE A 274 10.69 -5.59 -17.81
C ILE A 274 10.58 -6.14 -16.37
N LEU A 275 10.13 -5.36 -15.44
CA LEU A 275 10.09 -5.76 -14.04
C LEU A 275 9.01 -6.83 -13.79
N GLY A 276 7.78 -6.63 -14.26
CA GLY A 276 6.68 -7.59 -14.09
C GLY A 276 6.97 -8.93 -14.75
N GLY A 277 7.53 -8.92 -15.98
CA GLY A 277 7.96 -10.11 -16.70
C GLY A 277 9.11 -10.82 -16.00
N SER A 278 10.10 -10.09 -15.48
CA SER A 278 11.22 -10.68 -14.72
C SER A 278 10.72 -11.36 -13.43
N LEU A 279 9.80 -10.75 -12.71
CA LEU A 279 9.22 -11.33 -11.50
C LEU A 279 8.37 -12.57 -11.81
N LEU A 280 7.61 -12.55 -12.90
CA LEU A 280 6.85 -13.71 -13.35
C LEU A 280 7.79 -14.86 -13.81
N PHE A 281 8.87 -14.54 -14.52
CA PHE A 281 9.92 -15.51 -14.89
C PHE A 281 10.54 -16.17 -13.66
N ILE A 282 10.97 -15.34 -12.67
CA ILE A 282 11.54 -15.84 -11.41
C ILE A 282 10.55 -16.74 -10.69
N THR A 283 9.27 -16.39 -10.67
CA THR A 283 8.22 -17.20 -10.03
C THR A 283 8.03 -18.55 -10.71
N ALA A 284 7.95 -18.57 -12.05
CA ALA A 284 7.80 -19.81 -12.81
C ALA A 284 9.03 -20.71 -12.66
N LEU A 285 10.23 -20.13 -12.73
CA LEU A 285 11.50 -20.85 -12.54
C LEU A 285 11.62 -21.39 -11.11
N SER A 286 11.27 -20.61 -10.13
CA SER A 286 11.27 -21.02 -8.72
C SER A 286 10.32 -22.21 -8.48
N LYS A 287 9.11 -22.19 -9.05
CA LYS A 287 8.19 -23.33 -8.95
C LYS A 287 8.74 -24.55 -9.65
N LEU A 288 9.35 -24.39 -10.83
CA LEU A 288 9.97 -25.48 -11.57
C LEU A 288 11.07 -26.15 -10.74
N ILE A 289 11.98 -25.35 -10.18
CA ILE A 289 13.10 -25.87 -9.39
C ILE A 289 12.61 -26.45 -8.06
N VAL A 290 11.87 -25.69 -7.26
CA VAL A 290 11.54 -26.07 -5.88
C VAL A 290 10.45 -27.14 -5.84
N SER A 291 9.36 -26.97 -6.60
CA SER A 291 8.23 -27.89 -6.51
C SER A 291 8.39 -29.13 -7.38
N VAL A 292 8.93 -28.97 -8.61
CA VAL A 292 8.99 -30.07 -9.55
C VAL A 292 10.29 -30.84 -9.42
N TRP A 293 11.44 -30.18 -9.39
CA TRP A 293 12.74 -30.91 -9.36
C TRP A 293 13.14 -31.31 -7.93
N LEU A 294 12.95 -30.41 -6.93
CA LEU A 294 13.32 -30.72 -5.54
C LEU A 294 12.18 -31.37 -4.76
N ASN A 295 10.99 -31.47 -5.36
CA ASN A 295 9.77 -32.02 -4.73
C ASN A 295 9.46 -31.41 -3.36
N ARG A 296 9.66 -30.09 -3.21
CA ARG A 296 9.43 -29.33 -1.97
C ARG A 296 8.27 -28.34 -2.14
N PRO A 297 7.50 -28.04 -1.08
CA PRO A 297 6.44 -27.05 -1.13
C PRO A 297 7.03 -25.64 -1.30
N ASN A 298 6.33 -24.78 -2.08
CA ASN A 298 6.72 -23.37 -2.28
C ASN A 298 6.40 -22.43 -1.11
N THR A 299 6.29 -22.95 0.11
CA THR A 299 5.94 -22.17 1.31
C THR A 299 6.92 -21.06 1.64
N TRP A 300 8.12 -21.07 1.07
CA TRP A 300 9.09 -20.01 1.25
C TRP A 300 8.64 -18.71 0.56
N ILE A 301 7.94 -18.80 -0.59
CA ILE A 301 7.42 -17.63 -1.32
C ILE A 301 6.37 -16.91 -0.46
N ASP A 302 5.48 -17.67 0.21
CA ASP A 302 4.43 -17.12 1.09
C ASP A 302 5.00 -16.32 2.26
N LYS A 303 6.22 -16.64 2.69
CA LYS A 303 6.93 -15.92 3.75
C LYS A 303 7.78 -14.78 3.20
N ALA A 304 8.41 -14.98 2.04
CA ALA A 304 9.34 -14.02 1.46
C ALA A 304 8.63 -12.79 0.89
N LEU A 305 7.52 -12.95 0.15
CA LEU A 305 6.82 -11.83 -0.49
C LEU A 305 6.30 -10.78 0.50
N PRO A 306 5.60 -11.14 1.60
CA PRO A 306 5.21 -10.16 2.60
C PRO A 306 6.41 -9.45 3.25
N LEU A 307 7.50 -10.19 3.52
CA LEU A 307 8.71 -9.63 4.12
C LEU A 307 9.39 -8.63 3.18
N VAL A 308 9.51 -8.98 1.89
CA VAL A 308 10.07 -8.08 0.85
C VAL A 308 9.20 -6.85 0.69
N SER A 309 7.86 -7.00 0.69
CA SER A 309 6.94 -5.85 0.62
C SER A 309 7.08 -4.93 1.84
N MET A 310 7.14 -5.49 3.05
CA MET A 310 7.34 -4.71 4.28
C MET A 310 8.69 -3.98 4.27
N ALA A 311 9.78 -4.66 3.90
CA ALA A 311 11.10 -4.05 3.78
C ALA A 311 11.14 -2.96 2.70
N GLY A 312 10.46 -3.18 1.57
CA GLY A 312 10.32 -2.21 0.50
C GLY A 312 9.59 -0.93 0.96
N ILE A 313 8.48 -1.06 1.70
CA ILE A 313 7.75 0.08 2.26
C ILE A 313 8.65 0.86 3.23
N CYS A 314 9.35 0.18 4.13
CA CYS A 314 10.28 0.81 5.06
C CYS A 314 11.41 1.55 4.33
N ALA A 315 11.99 0.93 3.30
CA ALA A 315 13.05 1.53 2.50
C ALA A 315 12.56 2.78 1.74
N ILE A 316 11.40 2.70 1.07
CA ILE A 316 10.80 3.85 0.37
C ILE A 316 10.57 5.01 1.34
N LEU A 317 9.96 4.74 2.49
CA LEU A 317 9.69 5.75 3.50
C LEU A 317 10.99 6.40 4.00
N ALA A 318 11.99 5.60 4.33
CA ALA A 318 13.28 6.11 4.80
C ALA A 318 13.99 6.97 3.74
N ILE A 319 13.98 6.55 2.47
CA ILE A 319 14.57 7.32 1.36
C ILE A 319 13.83 8.65 1.17
N ILE A 320 12.49 8.67 1.17
CA ILE A 320 11.71 9.90 1.01
C ILE A 320 11.97 10.86 2.16
N ILE A 321 11.95 10.40 3.41
CA ILE A 321 12.23 11.24 4.59
C ILE A 321 13.63 11.84 4.50
N ALA A 322 14.63 11.07 4.07
CA ALA A 322 15.98 11.56 3.91
C ALA A 322 16.11 12.61 2.78
N GLN A 323 15.29 12.52 1.73
CA GLN A 323 15.27 13.49 0.62
C GLN A 323 14.47 14.76 0.96
N THR A 324 13.54 14.68 1.90
CA THR A 324 12.62 15.78 2.25
C THR A 324 12.76 16.21 3.71
N HIS A 325 13.97 16.00 4.28
CA HIS A 325 14.25 16.27 5.69
C HIS A 325 13.87 17.70 6.12
N ASP A 326 14.24 18.72 5.32
CA ASP A 326 13.99 20.12 5.65
C ASP A 326 12.49 20.46 5.57
N VAL A 327 11.80 19.97 4.55
CA VAL A 327 10.34 20.12 4.42
C VAL A 327 9.61 19.44 5.59
N LEU A 328 10.11 18.30 6.06
CA LEU A 328 9.56 17.59 7.20
C LEU A 328 9.76 18.36 8.52
N LEU A 329 10.87 19.05 8.69
CA LEU A 329 11.10 19.91 9.85
C LEU A 329 10.13 21.10 9.87
N GLU A 330 9.86 21.71 8.73
CA GLU A 330 8.99 22.90 8.63
C GLU A 330 7.51 22.53 8.70
N ALA A 331 7.07 21.54 7.94
CA ALA A 331 5.65 21.20 7.73
C ALA A 331 5.21 19.88 8.37
N GLY A 332 6.12 19.10 8.98
CA GLY A 332 5.81 17.73 9.42
C GLY A 332 4.71 17.64 10.45
N GLY A 333 4.65 18.54 11.41
CA GLY A 333 3.60 18.56 12.43
C GLY A 333 2.21 18.80 11.84
N ILE A 334 2.10 19.74 10.90
CA ILE A 334 0.84 20.07 10.22
C ILE A 334 0.45 18.91 9.27
N LEU A 335 1.43 18.28 8.60
CA LEU A 335 1.19 17.10 7.75
C LEU A 335 0.68 15.91 8.55
N ILE A 336 1.20 15.66 9.75
CA ILE A 336 0.69 14.60 10.62
C ILE A 336 -0.77 14.90 11.02
N LEU A 337 -1.07 16.16 11.40
CA LEU A 337 -2.44 16.56 11.71
C LEU A 337 -3.37 16.41 10.51
N ALA A 338 -2.93 16.81 9.33
CA ALA A 338 -3.62 16.61 8.06
C ALA A 338 -3.91 15.12 7.80
N ALA A 339 -2.92 14.24 8.02
CA ALA A 339 -3.07 12.80 7.90
C ALA A 339 -4.11 12.24 8.88
N ILE A 340 -4.10 12.68 10.13
CA ILE A 340 -5.07 12.28 11.16
C ILE A 340 -6.49 12.65 10.73
N ILE A 341 -6.69 13.87 10.29
CA ILE A 341 -8.00 14.39 9.88
C ILE A 341 -8.50 13.67 8.64
N HIS A 342 -7.69 13.60 7.57
CA HIS A 342 -8.03 12.96 6.32
C HIS A 342 -8.44 11.50 6.50
N ASN A 343 -7.66 10.75 7.25
CA ASN A 343 -7.90 9.34 7.51
C ASN A 343 -9.13 9.13 8.42
N SER A 344 -9.29 9.91 9.49
CA SER A 344 -10.45 9.82 10.39
C SER A 344 -11.76 10.16 9.68
N LEU A 345 -11.76 11.18 8.82
CA LEU A 345 -12.90 11.52 7.99
C LEU A 345 -13.18 10.42 6.96
N GLY A 346 -12.14 9.83 6.37
CA GLY A 346 -12.27 8.68 5.47
C GLY A 346 -12.98 7.49 6.13
N TYR A 347 -12.58 7.10 7.34
CA TYR A 347 -13.28 6.07 8.11
C TYR A 347 -14.73 6.46 8.41
N THR A 348 -14.96 7.69 8.82
CA THR A 348 -16.30 8.19 9.20
C THR A 348 -17.24 8.21 8.00
N PHE A 349 -16.82 8.81 6.89
CA PHE A 349 -17.63 8.87 5.68
C PHE A 349 -17.77 7.48 5.03
N GLY A 350 -16.75 6.64 5.07
CA GLY A 350 -16.84 5.26 4.61
C GLY A 350 -17.87 4.46 5.38
N TYR A 351 -17.85 4.54 6.72
CA TYR A 351 -18.79 3.81 7.58
C TYR A 351 -20.23 4.36 7.48
N TRP A 352 -20.43 5.64 7.78
CA TRP A 352 -21.75 6.22 7.80
C TRP A 352 -22.32 6.45 6.41
N GLY A 353 -21.49 6.85 5.45
CA GLY A 353 -21.89 7.03 4.06
C GLY A 353 -22.40 5.73 3.45
N SER A 354 -21.70 4.60 3.68
CA SER A 354 -22.16 3.30 3.19
C SER A 354 -23.48 2.86 3.85
N ARG A 355 -23.66 3.11 5.14
CA ARG A 355 -24.92 2.81 5.82
C ARG A 355 -26.08 3.62 5.28
N TRP A 356 -25.91 4.93 5.17
CA TRP A 356 -26.97 5.82 4.64
C TRP A 356 -27.31 5.52 3.19
N MET A 357 -26.31 5.29 2.35
CA MET A 357 -26.52 4.89 0.95
C MET A 357 -27.19 3.52 0.87
N GLY A 358 -26.79 2.57 1.72
CA GLY A 358 -27.41 1.25 1.79
C GLY A 358 -28.90 1.30 2.15
N ILE A 359 -29.28 2.14 3.11
CA ILE A 359 -30.67 2.39 3.50
C ILE A 359 -31.42 3.10 2.36
N PHE A 360 -30.82 4.14 1.80
CA PHE A 360 -31.45 4.90 0.69
C PHE A 360 -31.71 4.02 -0.52
N LEU A 361 -30.73 3.26 -0.98
CA LEU A 361 -30.86 2.36 -2.12
C LEU A 361 -31.84 1.21 -1.85
N GLY A 362 -31.87 0.68 -0.61
CA GLY A 362 -32.84 -0.32 -0.20
C GLY A 362 -34.28 0.19 -0.31
N LYS A 363 -34.56 1.38 0.23
CA LYS A 363 -35.87 2.05 0.13
C LYS A 363 -36.25 2.42 -1.30
N LEU A 364 -35.27 2.92 -2.08
CA LEU A 364 -35.51 3.27 -3.49
C LEU A 364 -35.85 2.03 -4.32
N GLY A 365 -35.09 0.93 -4.16
CA GLY A 365 -35.36 -0.33 -4.84
C GLY A 365 -36.75 -0.91 -4.51
N PHE A 366 -37.18 -0.81 -3.24
CA PHE A 366 -38.52 -1.18 -2.81
C PHE A 366 -39.60 -0.29 -3.47
N ARG A 367 -39.44 1.03 -3.44
CA ARG A 367 -40.36 1.98 -4.06
C ARG A 367 -40.52 1.80 -5.57
N LEU A 368 -39.44 1.41 -6.25
CA LEU A 368 -39.43 1.17 -7.69
C LEU A 368 -39.86 -0.24 -8.09
N GLY A 369 -40.23 -1.09 -7.10
CA GLY A 369 -40.70 -2.47 -7.36
C GLY A 369 -39.59 -3.47 -7.71
N PHE A 370 -38.29 -3.08 -7.58
CA PHE A 370 -37.16 -3.98 -7.83
C PHE A 370 -36.86 -4.90 -6.62
N ARG A 371 -37.49 -4.67 -5.45
CA ARG A 371 -37.24 -5.42 -4.22
C ARG A 371 -38.56 -5.62 -3.46
N GLU A 372 -38.63 -6.75 -2.77
CA GLU A 372 -39.80 -7.10 -1.91
C GLU A 372 -39.73 -6.44 -0.52
N THR A 373 -38.52 -6.06 -0.05
CA THR A 373 -38.29 -5.43 1.25
C THR A 373 -37.56 -4.10 1.13
N SER A 374 -37.77 -3.20 2.10
CA SER A 374 -37.08 -1.91 2.19
C SER A 374 -35.81 -1.95 3.03
N ASP A 375 -35.31 -3.15 3.36
CA ASP A 375 -34.14 -3.34 4.21
C ASP A 375 -32.87 -2.79 3.59
N THR A 376 -31.90 -2.47 4.44
CA THR A 376 -30.60 -1.94 3.99
C THR A 376 -29.87 -2.94 3.09
N LEU A 377 -29.23 -2.42 2.03
CA LEU A 377 -28.39 -3.21 1.13
C LEU A 377 -26.97 -3.43 1.67
N ILE A 378 -26.57 -2.68 2.71
CA ILE A 378 -25.23 -2.71 3.29
C ILE A 378 -25.38 -2.91 4.80
N ASP A 379 -24.99 -4.07 5.29
CA ASP A 379 -25.00 -4.42 6.69
C ASP A 379 -23.83 -3.83 7.47
N GLU A 380 -23.75 -4.12 8.76
CA GLU A 380 -22.73 -3.63 9.67
C GLU A 380 -21.32 -4.12 9.28
N ALA A 381 -21.17 -5.39 8.89
CA ALA A 381 -19.89 -5.96 8.52
C ALA A 381 -19.37 -5.34 7.22
N ASN A 382 -20.23 -5.16 6.23
CA ASN A 382 -19.92 -4.48 4.98
C ASN A 382 -19.57 -2.99 5.21
N SER A 383 -20.29 -2.30 6.11
CA SER A 383 -20.01 -0.89 6.43
C SER A 383 -18.65 -0.71 7.10
N ARG A 384 -18.23 -1.63 7.98
CA ARG A 384 -16.87 -1.64 8.54
C ARG A 384 -15.81 -1.86 7.46
N THR A 385 -16.10 -2.75 6.52
CA THR A 385 -15.21 -2.99 5.37
C THR A 385 -15.06 -1.73 4.53
N VAL A 386 -16.18 -1.10 4.15
CA VAL A 386 -16.14 0.16 3.38
C VAL A 386 -15.38 1.26 4.11
N ALA A 387 -15.53 1.36 5.44
CA ALA A 387 -14.76 2.31 6.23
C ALA A 387 -13.25 2.11 6.08
N PHE A 388 -12.76 0.86 6.18
CA PHE A 388 -11.33 0.59 6.00
C PHE A 388 -10.86 0.86 4.57
N GLU A 389 -11.63 0.45 3.56
CA GLU A 389 -11.26 0.67 2.17
C GLU A 389 -11.18 2.16 1.82
N VAL A 390 -12.19 2.95 2.22
CA VAL A 390 -12.21 4.39 1.99
C VAL A 390 -11.16 5.12 2.82
N GLY A 391 -10.96 4.74 4.08
CA GLY A 391 -10.01 5.40 4.98
C GLY A 391 -8.54 5.03 4.73
N MET A 392 -8.25 3.86 4.15
CA MET A 392 -6.88 3.36 3.99
C MET A 392 -6.45 3.35 2.52
N GLN A 393 -5.77 4.39 2.12
CA GLN A 393 -5.30 4.60 0.76
C GLN A 393 -4.03 3.80 0.43
N ASN A 394 -3.77 3.57 -0.85
CA ASN A 394 -2.55 2.93 -1.32
C ASN A 394 -1.37 3.93 -1.35
N GLY A 395 -0.74 4.14 -0.21
CA GLY A 395 0.40 5.04 -0.07
C GLY A 395 1.58 4.68 -0.98
N GLY A 396 1.82 3.38 -1.21
CA GLY A 396 2.89 2.93 -2.13
C GLY A 396 2.62 3.37 -3.58
N MET A 397 1.37 3.23 -4.03
CA MET A 397 0.94 3.73 -5.33
C MET A 397 1.14 5.24 -5.45
N ALA A 398 0.64 6.00 -4.47
CA ALA A 398 0.76 7.46 -4.49
C ALA A 398 2.23 7.90 -4.50
N THR A 399 3.09 7.29 -3.68
CA THR A 399 4.53 7.57 -3.66
C THR A 399 5.19 7.25 -4.99
N GLY A 400 4.89 6.09 -5.57
CA GLY A 400 5.42 5.70 -6.88
C GLY A 400 5.04 6.68 -7.98
N LEU A 401 3.77 7.14 -8.01
CA LEU A 401 3.30 8.13 -8.98
C LEU A 401 3.93 9.51 -8.76
N ALA A 402 4.08 9.95 -7.51
CA ALA A 402 4.77 11.19 -7.20
C ALA A 402 6.21 11.18 -7.73
N MET A 403 6.91 10.05 -7.60
CA MET A 403 8.29 9.89 -8.06
C MET A 403 8.41 9.70 -9.57
N ASP A 404 7.55 8.90 -10.19
CA ASP A 404 7.69 8.57 -11.62
C ASP A 404 7.04 9.62 -12.54
N VAL A 405 5.89 10.14 -12.16
CA VAL A 405 5.11 11.07 -13.00
C VAL A 405 5.36 12.52 -12.61
N LEU A 406 5.17 12.87 -11.33
CA LEU A 406 5.38 14.24 -10.87
C LEU A 406 6.86 14.58 -10.68
N LYS A 407 7.77 13.57 -10.67
CA LYS A 407 9.22 13.73 -10.48
C LYS A 407 9.58 14.49 -9.19
N SER A 408 8.76 14.40 -8.16
CA SER A 408 8.86 15.20 -6.95
C SER A 408 8.96 14.34 -5.69
N HIS A 409 10.04 14.52 -4.93
CA HIS A 409 10.18 13.97 -3.58
C HIS A 409 9.22 14.66 -2.60
N VAL A 410 8.96 15.95 -2.80
CA VAL A 410 8.05 16.74 -1.96
C VAL A 410 6.61 16.24 -2.11
N ALA A 411 6.15 15.97 -3.33
CA ALA A 411 4.83 15.37 -3.57
C ALA A 411 4.74 13.92 -3.05
N ALA A 412 5.86 13.21 -2.88
CA ALA A 412 5.88 11.87 -2.32
C ALA A 412 5.84 11.84 -0.77
N LEU A 413 6.13 12.96 -0.09
CA LEU A 413 6.16 13.05 1.37
C LEU A 413 4.77 12.83 2.01
N PRO A 414 3.67 13.52 1.61
CA PRO A 414 2.35 13.28 2.18
C PRO A 414 1.89 11.82 2.07
N PRO A 415 1.95 11.14 0.92
CA PRO A 415 1.62 9.71 0.82
C PRO A 415 2.32 8.82 1.84
N ASN A 416 3.58 9.09 2.16
CA ASN A 416 4.34 8.29 3.12
C ASN A 416 3.92 8.56 4.57
N ILE A 417 3.69 9.82 4.95
CA ILE A 417 3.22 10.18 6.29
C ILE A 417 1.80 9.66 6.52
N PHE A 418 0.91 9.88 5.54
CA PHE A 418 -0.49 9.41 5.61
C PHE A 418 -0.55 7.89 5.65
N GLY A 419 0.20 7.19 4.80
CA GLY A 419 0.27 5.73 4.79
C GLY A 419 0.76 5.15 6.12
N THR A 420 1.75 5.78 6.74
CA THR A 420 2.23 5.40 8.07
C THR A 420 1.14 5.56 9.13
N TRP A 421 0.45 6.72 9.16
CA TRP A 421 -0.65 6.98 10.08
C TRP A 421 -1.82 6.03 9.86
N MET A 422 -2.22 5.76 8.61
CA MET A 422 -3.30 4.85 8.25
C MET A 422 -3.09 3.45 8.83
N ASN A 423 -1.86 2.93 8.84
CA ASN A 423 -1.56 1.63 9.43
C ASN A 423 -1.74 1.62 10.95
N ILE A 424 -1.37 2.71 11.63
CA ILE A 424 -1.55 2.86 13.09
C ILE A 424 -3.04 2.96 13.42
N SER A 425 -3.73 3.92 12.85
CA SER A 425 -5.14 4.21 13.10
C SER A 425 -6.06 3.06 12.69
N GLY A 426 -5.79 2.42 11.54
CA GLY A 426 -6.50 1.24 11.06
C GLY A 426 -6.38 0.07 12.03
N SER A 427 -5.18 -0.18 12.56
CA SER A 427 -4.96 -1.23 13.58
C SER A 427 -5.72 -0.91 14.88
N MET A 428 -5.75 0.35 15.31
CA MET A 428 -6.51 0.77 16.50
C MET A 428 -8.01 0.56 16.29
N LEU A 429 -8.57 1.02 15.16
CA LEU A 429 -9.98 0.88 14.82
C LEU A 429 -10.39 -0.59 14.65
N ALA A 430 -9.55 -1.41 14.02
CA ALA A 430 -9.80 -2.84 13.85
C ALA A 430 -9.87 -3.59 15.20
N ASN A 431 -8.96 -3.28 16.11
CA ASN A 431 -9.00 -3.86 17.46
C ASN A 431 -10.20 -3.39 18.29
N TYR A 432 -10.61 -2.12 18.13
CA TYR A 432 -11.84 -1.61 18.76
C TYR A 432 -13.06 -2.39 18.28
N TRP A 433 -13.25 -2.56 16.97
CA TRP A 433 -14.38 -3.31 16.42
C TRP A 433 -14.33 -4.80 16.75
N LYS A 434 -13.16 -5.40 16.83
CA LYS A 434 -12.97 -6.78 17.29
C LYS A 434 -13.53 -6.97 18.69
N ARG A 435 -13.20 -6.09 19.64
CA ARG A 435 -13.70 -6.14 21.03
C ARG A 435 -15.21 -5.98 21.07
N LYS A 436 -15.78 -5.02 20.32
CA LYS A 436 -17.23 -4.79 20.26
C LYS A 436 -17.98 -5.97 19.66
N SER A 437 -17.38 -6.73 18.74
CA SER A 437 -18.00 -7.92 18.16
C SER A 437 -18.01 -9.11 19.14
N ASN A 438 -16.98 -9.24 19.99
CA ASN A 438 -16.93 -10.30 21.01
C ASN A 438 -17.98 -10.06 22.10
N ASN A 439 -18.15 -8.82 22.56
CA ASN A 439 -19.15 -8.48 23.60
C ASN A 439 -20.62 -8.59 23.16
N LYS A 440 -20.90 -8.84 21.87
CA LYS A 440 -22.27 -9.11 21.38
C LYS A 440 -22.60 -10.61 21.32
N VAL A 441 -21.62 -11.47 21.55
CA VAL A 441 -21.76 -12.94 21.52
C VAL A 441 -21.85 -13.51 22.95
N GLU A 442 -21.49 -12.73 23.97
CA GLU A 442 -21.79 -12.98 25.39
C GLU A 442 -23.14 -12.31 25.75
#